data_73b7503d807ca3254d37ea119053e2de
#
_entry.id   73b7503d807ca3254d37ea119053e2de
#
_cell.length_a   1.000
_cell.length_b   1.000
_cell.length_c   1.000
_cell.angle_alpha   90.00
_cell.angle_beta   90.00
_cell.angle_gamma   90.00
#
_symmetry.space_group_name_H-M   'P 1'
#
loop_
_entity.id
_entity.type
_entity.pdbx_description
1 polymer ?
#
loop_
_entity_poly.entity_id
_entity_poly.type
_entity_poly.pdbx_seq_one_letter_code
_entity_poly.pdbx_strand_id
1 'polypeptide(L)'
;MSFKEIKELRQAGMLDAALQMANQALETAPDNIWNKRAAAWVYYDYLKKYALPESFEEFKENLIKIKNFQLPVTEKIILDSCAWQIGSFVFSLLKTEHVEYRKINELFEIIRDFHFTKPSESYSFIYKAFHKGYQNWSNYLNFADWWNFENLNSEDYLKSEFNGKKIMSIAEQAYIAYSKKLLEGELIDPFRQNRLVDKDRVESFLPKLNSIIEKHPDYQYPPYFKAKLLLALGNDENILSAFLPFAKQKRNDFWVWELMAEIFSEDNEIQFACYCKALSLKTPEDFLVKLRQTFAEMLIQKRMYIEAKTEIQKVISTRDKHGWKVPNQITQWTEQEWFKTAIAKSDNLIFYSSFVKKAEEIFFQAIPEELVVVEFVNENKSMLNFVKNKQKFGFFNYSGHLTLPQIGDILKVRFNGAGQDGFHKILTAKETDSSLTMDAIKDFEGNLKVISPQNFGFIDDIFVEPNIIQKNKLTGGQSVKGRAILSFNKKKNEWGWKTIEIKLPTFVQSL
;
A
#
# COMPACT_ATOMS: atom_id res chain seq x y z
N MET A 1 -53.69 6.29 37.26
CA MET A 1 -53.54 5.55 36.01
C MET A 1 -52.27 4.71 36.12
N SER A 2 -52.34 3.43 35.78
CA SER A 2 -51.27 2.49 36.07
C SER A 2 -50.37 2.34 34.87
N PHE A 3 -49.05 2.48 35.05
CA PHE A 3 -48.01 2.10 34.09
C PHE A 3 -48.23 0.67 33.50
N LYS A 4 -48.83 -0.21 34.29
CA LYS A 4 -49.17 -1.58 33.91
C LYS A 4 -50.23 -1.60 32.80
N GLU A 5 -51.29 -0.80 32.92
CA GLU A 5 -52.36 -0.71 31.91
C GLU A 5 -51.86 -0.22 30.56
N ILE A 6 -51.00 0.83 30.55
CA ILE A 6 -50.35 1.31 29.31
C ILE A 6 -49.54 0.20 28.65
N LYS A 7 -48.79 -0.60 29.46
CA LYS A 7 -48.01 -1.73 28.96
C LYS A 7 -48.90 -2.82 28.37
N GLU A 8 -50.00 -3.14 29.01
CA GLU A 8 -50.96 -4.15 28.52
C GLU A 8 -51.60 -3.72 27.20
N LEU A 9 -52.01 -2.46 27.06
CA LEU A 9 -52.53 -1.91 25.81
C LEU A 9 -51.52 -1.96 24.68
N ARG A 10 -50.24 -1.59 24.94
CA ARG A 10 -49.16 -1.71 23.98
C ARG A 10 -48.97 -3.15 23.50
N GLN A 11 -48.97 -4.11 24.43
CA GLN A 11 -48.77 -5.54 24.11
C GLN A 11 -49.98 -6.11 23.33
N ALA A 12 -51.16 -5.57 23.54
CA ALA A 12 -52.35 -5.90 22.77
C ALA A 12 -52.42 -5.21 21.39
N GLY A 13 -51.42 -4.37 21.03
CA GLY A 13 -51.40 -3.61 19.76
C GLY A 13 -52.33 -2.40 19.73
N MET A 14 -52.96 -2.07 20.85
CA MET A 14 -53.92 -0.94 21.00
C MET A 14 -53.12 0.38 21.22
N LEU A 15 -52.29 0.76 20.24
CA LEU A 15 -51.31 1.86 20.39
C LEU A 15 -51.97 3.21 20.62
N ASP A 16 -53.10 3.49 19.96
CA ASP A 16 -53.80 4.77 20.09
C ASP A 16 -54.42 4.94 21.51
N ALA A 17 -54.97 3.87 22.06
CA ALA A 17 -55.47 3.87 23.43
C ALA A 17 -54.33 3.99 24.45
N ALA A 18 -53.20 3.29 24.21
CA ALA A 18 -52.03 3.39 25.04
C ALA A 18 -51.43 4.83 25.02
N LEU A 19 -51.43 5.49 23.84
CA LEU A 19 -50.96 6.84 23.70
C LEU A 19 -51.86 7.85 24.42
N GLN A 20 -53.17 7.73 24.26
CA GLN A 20 -54.15 8.56 24.97
C GLN A 20 -53.94 8.48 26.49
N MET A 21 -53.81 7.27 27.04
CA MET A 21 -53.57 7.06 28.47
C MET A 21 -52.19 7.63 28.91
N ALA A 22 -51.14 7.45 28.10
CA ALA A 22 -49.84 7.99 28.41
C ALA A 22 -49.82 9.52 28.41
N ASN A 23 -50.51 10.17 27.45
CA ASN A 23 -50.65 11.62 27.40
C ASN A 23 -51.41 12.18 28.59
N GLN A 24 -52.53 11.55 29.01
CA GLN A 24 -53.24 11.94 30.22
C GLN A 24 -52.37 11.86 31.49
N ALA A 25 -51.53 10.82 31.57
CA ALA A 25 -50.57 10.70 32.68
C ALA A 25 -49.51 11.81 32.65
N LEU A 26 -49.00 12.18 31.46
CA LEU A 26 -48.07 13.29 31.29
C LEU A 26 -48.69 14.65 31.58
N GLU A 27 -49.94 14.89 31.19
CA GLU A 27 -50.67 16.12 31.54
C GLU A 27 -50.80 16.30 33.05
N THR A 28 -51.05 15.20 33.75
CA THR A 28 -51.18 15.20 35.22
C THR A 28 -49.85 15.44 35.94
N ALA A 29 -48.76 14.85 35.44
CA ALA A 29 -47.44 14.95 36.03
C ALA A 29 -46.37 14.88 34.94
N PRO A 30 -46.04 16.01 34.25
CA PRO A 30 -45.19 16.06 33.08
C PRO A 30 -43.71 15.69 33.37
N ASP A 31 -43.24 15.94 34.58
CA ASP A 31 -41.86 15.63 34.98
C ASP A 31 -41.66 14.25 35.61
N ASN A 32 -42.73 13.50 35.77
CA ASN A 32 -42.65 12.17 36.31
C ASN A 32 -41.94 11.23 35.31
N ILE A 33 -40.81 10.68 35.75
CA ILE A 33 -39.98 9.80 34.91
C ILE A 33 -40.73 8.52 34.45
N TRP A 34 -41.62 7.99 35.28
CA TRP A 34 -42.41 6.80 34.93
C TRP A 34 -43.42 7.09 33.81
N ASN A 35 -44.03 8.30 33.80
CA ASN A 35 -44.93 8.74 32.74
C ASN A 35 -44.13 8.96 31.44
N LYS A 36 -42.99 9.67 31.51
CA LYS A 36 -42.10 9.84 30.36
C LYS A 36 -41.63 8.50 29.77
N ARG A 37 -41.25 7.56 30.65
CA ARG A 37 -40.87 6.19 30.24
C ARG A 37 -42.00 5.46 29.56
N ALA A 38 -43.23 5.49 30.15
CA ALA A 38 -44.37 4.83 29.57
C ALA A 38 -44.71 5.38 28.18
N ALA A 39 -44.75 6.69 28.03
CA ALA A 39 -45.01 7.34 26.76
C ALA A 39 -43.88 7.05 25.72
N ALA A 40 -42.62 7.09 26.12
CA ALA A 40 -41.50 6.74 25.25
C ALA A 40 -41.59 5.32 24.70
N TRP A 41 -42.04 4.36 25.51
CA TRP A 41 -42.32 3.00 25.05
C TRP A 41 -43.49 2.92 24.06
N VAL A 42 -44.53 3.74 24.19
CA VAL A 42 -45.59 3.83 23.18
C VAL A 42 -45.06 4.36 21.87
N TYR A 43 -44.30 5.45 21.89
CA TYR A 43 -43.65 6.01 20.69
C TYR A 43 -42.66 5.03 20.06
N TYR A 44 -41.92 4.24 20.85
CA TYR A 44 -41.10 3.15 20.33
C TYR A 44 -41.89 2.12 19.54
N ASP A 45 -43.09 1.73 20.01
CA ASP A 45 -43.94 0.81 19.24
C ASP A 45 -44.47 1.45 17.95
N TYR A 46 -44.70 2.75 17.94
CA TYR A 46 -44.95 3.50 16.69
C TYR A 46 -43.76 3.51 15.76
N LEU A 47 -42.50 3.59 16.25
CA LEU A 47 -41.31 3.42 15.36
C LEU A 47 -41.34 2.07 14.64
N LYS A 48 -41.75 0.99 15.30
CA LYS A 48 -41.94 -0.32 14.64
C LYS A 48 -43.05 -0.29 13.61
N LYS A 49 -44.17 0.36 13.89
CA LYS A 49 -45.30 0.48 12.98
C LYS A 49 -44.94 1.23 11.72
N TYR A 50 -44.11 2.28 11.83
CA TYR A 50 -43.69 3.16 10.75
C TYR A 50 -42.28 2.86 10.23
N ALA A 51 -41.86 1.61 10.27
CA ALA A 51 -40.48 1.21 9.89
C ALA A 51 -40.23 1.08 8.38
N LEU A 52 -41.10 1.66 7.54
CA LEU A 52 -40.96 1.64 6.07
C LEU A 52 -40.59 3.01 5.54
N PRO A 53 -39.77 3.10 4.42
CA PRO A 53 -39.26 4.35 3.87
C PRO A 53 -40.34 5.40 3.55
N GLU A 54 -41.52 4.98 3.12
CA GLU A 54 -42.68 5.84 2.83
C GLU A 54 -43.26 6.52 4.06
N SER A 55 -43.04 5.97 5.25
CA SER A 55 -43.51 6.53 6.55
C SER A 55 -42.39 7.30 7.26
N PHE A 56 -41.48 7.95 6.50
CA PHE A 56 -40.32 8.67 7.06
C PHE A 56 -40.75 9.77 8.05
N GLU A 57 -41.76 10.57 7.72
CA GLU A 57 -42.16 11.68 8.57
C GLU A 57 -42.74 11.17 9.89
N GLU A 58 -43.61 10.16 9.85
CA GLU A 58 -44.17 9.54 11.05
C GLU A 58 -43.07 8.89 11.92
N PHE A 59 -42.14 8.19 11.32
CA PHE A 59 -40.99 7.61 12.06
C PHE A 59 -40.20 8.73 12.75
N LYS A 60 -39.84 9.78 12.01
CA LYS A 60 -39.09 10.95 12.49
C LYS A 60 -39.80 11.65 13.63
N GLU A 61 -41.12 11.92 13.50
CA GLU A 61 -41.90 12.61 14.52
C GLU A 61 -41.93 11.80 15.82
N ASN A 62 -42.12 10.47 15.76
CA ASN A 62 -42.10 9.63 16.94
C ASN A 62 -40.70 9.61 17.60
N LEU A 63 -39.65 9.64 16.82
CA LEU A 63 -38.28 9.71 17.34
C LEU A 63 -38.00 11.07 18.03
N ILE A 64 -38.52 12.17 17.49
CA ILE A 64 -38.47 13.51 18.12
C ILE A 64 -39.24 13.55 19.42
N LYS A 65 -40.41 12.88 19.51
CA LYS A 65 -41.18 12.77 20.77
C LYS A 65 -40.36 12.08 21.85
N ILE A 66 -39.68 10.99 21.52
CA ILE A 66 -38.77 10.29 22.45
C ILE A 66 -37.63 11.21 22.89
N LYS A 67 -36.96 11.93 21.95
CA LYS A 67 -35.93 12.88 22.25
C LYS A 67 -36.34 13.96 23.23
N ASN A 68 -37.54 14.53 23.01
CA ASN A 68 -38.08 15.63 23.81
C ASN A 68 -38.38 15.26 25.27
N PHE A 69 -38.52 13.98 25.61
CA PHE A 69 -38.63 13.57 27.01
C PHE A 69 -37.34 13.75 27.80
N GLN A 70 -36.21 13.93 27.16
CA GLN A 70 -34.89 14.08 27.81
C GLN A 70 -34.68 13.03 28.91
N LEU A 71 -34.90 11.76 28.54
CA LEU A 71 -34.75 10.64 29.46
C LEU A 71 -33.34 10.62 30.05
N PRO A 72 -33.21 10.41 31.38
CA PRO A 72 -31.90 10.39 32.01
C PRO A 72 -31.05 9.22 31.50
N VAL A 73 -29.72 9.32 31.68
CA VAL A 73 -28.75 8.30 31.25
C VAL A 73 -29.03 6.91 31.79
N THR A 74 -29.77 6.79 32.91
CA THR A 74 -30.21 5.50 33.49
C THR A 74 -31.23 4.78 32.65
N GLU A 75 -31.95 5.48 31.74
CA GLU A 75 -33.01 4.92 30.90
C GLU A 75 -32.49 4.34 29.57
N LYS A 76 -31.33 3.72 29.61
CA LYS A 76 -30.62 3.21 28.41
C LYS A 76 -31.42 2.17 27.62
N ILE A 77 -32.21 1.30 28.30
CA ILE A 77 -32.89 0.16 27.65
C ILE A 77 -33.80 0.62 26.51
N ILE A 78 -34.51 1.73 26.68
CA ILE A 78 -35.41 2.22 25.62
C ILE A 78 -34.63 2.80 24.47
N LEU A 79 -33.55 3.57 24.75
CA LEU A 79 -32.70 4.18 23.71
C LEU A 79 -31.93 3.11 22.92
N ASP A 80 -31.43 2.08 23.60
CA ASP A 80 -30.81 0.91 22.98
C ASP A 80 -31.80 0.12 22.11
N SER A 81 -33.08 0.04 22.55
CA SER A 81 -34.14 -0.54 21.72
C SER A 81 -34.45 0.32 20.49
N CYS A 82 -34.44 1.65 20.63
CA CYS A 82 -34.56 2.57 19.49
C CYS A 82 -33.40 2.42 18.52
N ALA A 83 -32.20 2.14 18.99
CA ALA A 83 -31.02 1.94 18.13
C ALA A 83 -31.26 0.86 17.08
N TRP A 84 -31.89 -0.26 17.43
CA TRP A 84 -32.27 -1.33 16.50
C TRP A 84 -33.28 -0.87 15.45
N GLN A 85 -34.28 -0.08 15.85
CA GLN A 85 -35.27 0.44 14.91
C GLN A 85 -34.69 1.47 13.97
N ILE A 86 -33.88 2.39 14.50
CA ILE A 86 -33.17 3.42 13.71
C ILE A 86 -32.23 2.74 12.69
N GLY A 87 -31.41 1.79 13.12
CA GLY A 87 -30.52 1.08 12.22
C GLY A 87 -31.27 0.33 11.11
N SER A 88 -32.35 -0.39 11.47
CA SER A 88 -33.20 -1.09 10.49
C SER A 88 -33.84 -0.11 9.50
N PHE A 89 -34.30 1.04 9.98
CA PHE A 89 -34.91 2.06 9.15
C PHE A 89 -33.89 2.72 8.20
N VAL A 90 -32.69 3.04 8.67
CA VAL A 90 -31.59 3.55 7.83
C VAL A 90 -31.24 2.51 6.74
N PHE A 91 -31.15 1.23 7.07
CA PHE A 91 -30.96 0.19 6.07
C PHE A 91 -32.06 0.14 5.01
N SER A 92 -33.34 0.37 5.42
CA SER A 92 -34.45 0.40 4.47
C SER A 92 -34.37 1.60 3.53
N LEU A 93 -34.02 2.79 4.05
CA LEU A 93 -33.80 4.01 3.25
C LEU A 93 -32.67 3.82 2.23
N LEU A 94 -31.60 3.14 2.61
CA LEU A 94 -30.44 2.89 1.72
C LEU A 94 -30.70 1.81 0.66
N LYS A 95 -31.81 1.09 0.71
CA LYS A 95 -32.24 0.11 -0.30
C LYS A 95 -33.15 0.69 -1.36
N THR A 96 -33.62 1.93 -1.21
CA THR A 96 -34.46 2.58 -2.22
C THR A 96 -33.68 2.84 -3.50
N GLU A 97 -34.35 2.86 -4.63
CA GLU A 97 -33.74 3.12 -5.94
C GLU A 97 -33.01 4.50 -5.98
N HIS A 98 -33.61 5.51 -5.35
CA HIS A 98 -33.04 6.84 -5.18
C HIS A 98 -32.89 7.15 -3.70
N VAL A 99 -31.64 7.06 -3.20
CA VAL A 99 -31.33 7.29 -1.79
C VAL A 99 -31.37 8.78 -1.46
N GLU A 100 -32.28 9.17 -0.56
CA GLU A 100 -32.38 10.52 -0.06
C GLU A 100 -31.49 10.74 1.17
N TYR A 101 -30.23 11.10 0.97
CA TYR A 101 -29.26 11.33 2.07
C TYR A 101 -29.69 12.46 3.03
N ARG A 102 -30.58 13.37 2.61
CA ARG A 102 -31.20 14.38 3.50
C ARG A 102 -31.93 13.68 4.67
N LYS A 103 -32.71 12.65 4.40
CA LYS A 103 -33.42 11.87 5.44
C LYS A 103 -32.46 11.23 6.44
N ILE A 104 -31.32 10.71 5.94
CA ILE A 104 -30.26 10.13 6.78
C ILE A 104 -29.64 11.21 7.67
N ASN A 105 -29.40 12.41 7.15
CA ASN A 105 -28.92 13.55 7.96
C ASN A 105 -29.93 13.94 9.06
N GLU A 106 -31.21 14.02 8.73
CA GLU A 106 -32.25 14.37 9.71
C GLU A 106 -32.29 13.35 10.88
N LEU A 107 -32.20 12.05 10.57
CA LEU A 107 -32.14 11.01 11.61
C LEU A 107 -30.85 11.16 12.44
N PHE A 108 -29.72 11.39 11.82
CA PHE A 108 -28.44 11.59 12.51
C PHE A 108 -28.52 12.76 13.50
N GLU A 109 -29.05 13.92 13.08
CA GLU A 109 -29.18 15.09 13.94
C GLU A 109 -30.12 14.85 15.15
N ILE A 110 -31.13 14.00 14.99
CA ILE A 110 -32.01 13.65 16.11
C ILE A 110 -31.28 12.78 17.12
N ILE A 111 -30.54 11.76 16.65
CA ILE A 111 -29.94 10.73 17.54
C ILE A 111 -28.66 11.19 18.23
N ARG A 112 -28.07 12.32 17.80
CA ARG A 112 -26.83 12.85 18.41
C ARG A 112 -26.94 13.07 19.92
N ASP A 113 -28.14 13.36 20.41
CA ASP A 113 -28.40 13.63 21.82
C ASP A 113 -28.87 12.40 22.61
N PHE A 114 -28.91 11.21 21.96
CA PHE A 114 -29.32 9.99 22.62
C PHE A 114 -28.19 9.37 23.45
N HIS A 115 -28.50 8.95 24.65
CA HIS A 115 -27.57 8.29 25.56
C HIS A 115 -27.59 6.77 25.38
N PHE A 116 -27.02 6.28 24.28
CA PHE A 116 -26.89 4.85 24.04
C PHE A 116 -25.86 4.19 24.97
N THR A 117 -26.02 2.89 25.21
CA THR A 117 -24.98 2.09 25.87
C THR A 117 -23.78 1.92 24.92
N LYS A 118 -22.58 2.26 25.40
CA LYS A 118 -21.33 2.25 24.62
C LYS A 118 -20.21 1.55 25.40
N PRO A 119 -19.50 0.56 24.83
CA PRO A 119 -19.86 -0.16 23.61
C PRO A 119 -21.07 -1.07 23.79
N SER A 120 -21.82 -1.37 22.73
CA SER A 120 -22.89 -2.36 22.72
C SER A 120 -23.22 -2.83 21.30
N GLU A 121 -23.92 -3.96 21.18
CA GLU A 121 -24.37 -4.48 19.88
C GLU A 121 -25.35 -3.50 19.19
N SER A 122 -26.28 -2.91 19.94
CA SER A 122 -27.24 -1.94 19.40
C SER A 122 -26.55 -0.70 18.87
N TYR A 123 -25.51 -0.21 19.55
CA TYR A 123 -24.71 0.94 19.10
C TYR A 123 -23.87 0.60 17.87
N SER A 124 -23.27 -0.59 17.82
CA SER A 124 -22.59 -1.10 16.63
C SER A 124 -23.56 -1.29 15.47
N PHE A 125 -24.81 -1.68 15.72
CA PHE A 125 -25.81 -1.81 14.67
C PHE A 125 -26.17 -0.47 14.02
N ILE A 126 -26.28 0.61 14.81
CA ILE A 126 -26.40 1.98 14.27
C ILE A 126 -25.21 2.27 13.34
N TYR A 127 -23.97 2.02 13.79
CA TYR A 127 -22.82 2.26 12.97
C TYR A 127 -22.90 1.52 11.64
N LYS A 128 -23.15 0.21 11.67
CA LYS A 128 -23.27 -0.64 10.48
C LYS A 128 -24.31 -0.10 9.48
N ALA A 129 -25.43 0.40 9.99
CA ALA A 129 -26.48 0.95 9.15
C ALA A 129 -26.07 2.23 8.44
N PHE A 130 -25.59 3.23 9.16
CA PHE A 130 -25.15 4.51 8.59
C PHE A 130 -23.90 4.32 7.71
N HIS A 131 -22.96 3.48 8.12
CA HIS A 131 -21.77 3.14 7.36
C HIS A 131 -22.10 2.56 5.97
N LYS A 132 -23.20 1.84 5.82
CA LYS A 132 -23.61 1.28 4.52
C LYS A 132 -23.79 2.35 3.43
N GLY A 133 -24.13 3.58 3.82
CA GLY A 133 -24.30 4.73 2.92
C GLY A 133 -23.03 5.58 2.72
N TYR A 134 -21.89 5.24 3.34
CA TYR A 134 -20.73 6.12 3.46
C TYR A 134 -20.23 6.72 2.13
N GLN A 135 -20.28 5.95 1.04
CA GLN A 135 -19.69 6.35 -0.23
C GLN A 135 -20.26 7.67 -0.77
N ASN A 136 -21.58 7.82 -0.74
CA ASN A 136 -22.27 8.98 -1.29
C ASN A 136 -22.81 9.94 -0.23
N TRP A 137 -22.55 9.66 1.05
CA TRP A 137 -23.00 10.48 2.16
C TRP A 137 -21.93 11.50 2.55
N SER A 138 -22.16 12.78 2.26
CA SER A 138 -21.20 13.86 2.53
C SER A 138 -20.94 14.08 4.04
N ASN A 139 -21.93 13.81 4.90
CA ASN A 139 -21.82 14.02 6.34
C ASN A 139 -21.23 12.82 7.11
N TYR A 140 -20.70 11.81 6.38
CA TYR A 140 -20.19 10.58 6.99
C TYR A 140 -19.07 10.81 8.01
N LEU A 141 -18.13 11.71 7.75
CA LEU A 141 -17.02 11.99 8.68
C LEU A 141 -17.54 12.54 10.02
N ASN A 142 -18.53 13.44 10.00
CA ASN A 142 -19.11 14.00 11.22
C ASN A 142 -19.89 12.94 12.01
N PHE A 143 -20.58 12.04 11.33
CA PHE A 143 -21.19 10.88 11.95
C PHE A 143 -20.16 9.94 12.58
N ALA A 144 -19.08 9.61 11.87
CA ALA A 144 -18.04 8.73 12.35
C ALA A 144 -17.29 9.30 13.57
N ASP A 145 -17.03 10.61 13.59
CA ASP A 145 -16.43 11.30 14.74
C ASP A 145 -17.36 11.30 15.95
N TRP A 146 -18.67 11.60 15.74
CA TRP A 146 -19.66 11.54 16.81
C TRP A 146 -19.78 10.12 17.39
N TRP A 147 -19.81 9.10 16.50
CA TRP A 147 -19.94 7.70 16.93
C TRP A 147 -18.71 7.24 17.70
N ASN A 148 -17.52 7.67 17.31
CA ASN A 148 -16.19 7.39 17.84
C ASN A 148 -15.83 5.89 17.81
N PHE A 149 -14.80 5.54 17.02
CA PHE A 149 -14.36 4.15 16.82
C PHE A 149 -13.86 3.44 18.09
N GLU A 150 -13.57 4.17 19.17
CA GLU A 150 -13.30 3.57 20.47
C GLU A 150 -14.51 2.82 21.07
N ASN A 151 -15.71 3.08 20.56
CA ASN A 151 -16.93 2.40 20.96
C ASN A 151 -17.21 1.09 20.16
N LEU A 152 -16.30 0.67 19.27
CA LEU A 152 -16.36 -0.65 18.63
C LEU A 152 -16.32 -1.75 19.69
N ASN A 153 -17.22 -2.73 19.60
CA ASN A 153 -17.18 -3.88 20.49
C ASN A 153 -16.19 -4.95 19.97
N SER A 154 -15.87 -5.94 20.80
CA SER A 154 -14.89 -6.98 20.46
C SER A 154 -15.22 -7.75 19.18
N GLU A 155 -16.48 -7.96 18.88
CA GLU A 155 -16.92 -8.68 17.68
C GLU A 155 -16.76 -7.86 16.40
N ASP A 156 -16.83 -6.53 16.49
CA ASP A 156 -16.65 -5.65 15.34
C ASP A 156 -15.23 -5.71 14.76
N TYR A 157 -14.25 -6.22 15.51
CA TYR A 157 -12.88 -6.45 15.05
C TYR A 157 -12.70 -7.81 14.35
N LEU A 158 -13.64 -8.72 14.47
CA LEU A 158 -13.53 -10.06 13.90
C LEU A 158 -13.97 -10.09 12.43
N LYS A 159 -13.17 -10.77 11.61
CA LYS A 159 -13.56 -11.06 10.23
C LYS A 159 -14.67 -12.11 10.22
N SER A 160 -15.68 -11.89 9.42
CA SER A 160 -16.77 -12.86 9.20
C SER A 160 -16.54 -13.65 7.92
N GLU A 161 -17.33 -14.71 7.73
CA GLU A 161 -17.33 -15.49 6.50
C GLU A 161 -18.77 -15.56 5.96
N PHE A 162 -18.91 -15.34 4.65
CA PHE A 162 -20.17 -15.46 3.96
C PHE A 162 -19.96 -16.14 2.60
N ASN A 163 -20.67 -17.24 2.38
CA ASN A 163 -20.54 -18.04 1.15
C ASN A 163 -19.08 -18.45 0.84
N GLY A 164 -18.31 -18.87 1.85
CA GLY A 164 -16.91 -19.28 1.72
C GLY A 164 -15.92 -18.12 1.48
N LYS A 165 -16.39 -16.87 1.50
CA LYS A 165 -15.55 -15.66 1.35
C LYS A 165 -15.38 -14.97 2.69
N LYS A 166 -14.13 -14.68 3.04
CA LYS A 166 -13.81 -13.84 4.20
C LYS A 166 -14.23 -12.41 3.93
N ILE A 167 -15.03 -11.86 4.86
CA ILE A 167 -15.46 -10.47 4.85
C ILE A 167 -14.63 -9.69 5.87
N MET A 168 -14.18 -8.51 5.49
CA MET A 168 -13.46 -7.59 6.40
C MET A 168 -14.32 -7.30 7.63
N SER A 169 -13.66 -7.19 8.78
CA SER A 169 -14.30 -6.76 10.02
C SER A 169 -14.92 -5.36 9.87
N ILE A 170 -15.93 -5.05 10.68
CA ILE A 170 -16.53 -3.71 10.71
C ILE A 170 -15.47 -2.65 11.06
N ALA A 171 -14.57 -2.96 11.98
CA ALA A 171 -13.46 -2.08 12.34
C ALA A 171 -12.58 -1.78 11.12
N GLU A 172 -12.11 -2.80 10.38
CA GLU A 172 -11.30 -2.59 9.18
C GLU A 172 -12.04 -1.73 8.15
N GLN A 173 -13.33 -2.02 7.89
CA GLN A 173 -14.16 -1.24 6.98
C GLN A 173 -14.31 0.23 7.42
N ALA A 174 -14.47 0.48 8.73
CA ALA A 174 -14.62 1.81 9.30
C ALA A 174 -13.39 2.69 9.06
N TYR A 175 -12.20 2.17 9.39
CA TYR A 175 -10.94 2.90 9.17
C TYR A 175 -10.66 3.15 7.69
N ILE A 176 -10.97 2.18 6.81
CA ILE A 176 -10.87 2.35 5.36
C ILE A 176 -11.82 3.43 4.85
N ALA A 177 -13.09 3.38 5.25
CA ALA A 177 -14.09 4.35 4.79
C ALA A 177 -13.77 5.77 5.25
N TYR A 178 -13.35 5.93 6.50
CA TYR A 178 -12.92 7.21 7.05
C TYR A 178 -11.71 7.77 6.27
N SER A 179 -10.69 6.93 6.03
CA SER A 179 -9.53 7.30 5.22
C SER A 179 -9.92 7.73 3.80
N LYS A 180 -10.82 6.98 3.14
CA LYS A 180 -11.31 7.33 1.80
C LYS A 180 -12.00 8.70 1.80
N LYS A 181 -12.85 8.96 2.79
CA LYS A 181 -13.57 10.24 2.89
C LYS A 181 -12.63 11.41 3.17
N LEU A 182 -11.59 11.23 3.97
CA LEU A 182 -10.55 12.24 4.16
C LEU A 182 -9.83 12.55 2.83
N LEU A 183 -9.46 11.51 2.06
CA LEU A 183 -8.77 11.66 0.78
C LEU A 183 -9.67 12.24 -0.33
N GLU A 184 -11.00 12.04 -0.26
CA GLU A 184 -11.94 12.71 -1.15
C GLU A 184 -11.91 14.24 -0.97
N GLY A 185 -11.63 14.70 0.24
CA GLY A 185 -11.61 16.10 0.61
C GLY A 185 -12.99 16.78 0.57
N GLU A 186 -13.06 17.99 1.06
CA GLU A 186 -14.25 18.81 1.04
C GLU A 186 -14.36 19.58 -0.28
N LEU A 187 -15.59 19.73 -0.78
CA LEU A 187 -15.86 20.46 -2.01
C LEU A 187 -15.82 21.96 -1.72
N ILE A 188 -14.74 22.64 -2.13
CA ILE A 188 -14.55 24.09 -1.93
C ILE A 188 -15.13 24.94 -3.07
N ASP A 189 -15.18 24.40 -4.29
CA ASP A 189 -15.78 25.09 -5.44
C ASP A 189 -16.67 24.09 -6.23
N PRO A 190 -18.00 24.17 -6.08
CA PRO A 190 -18.94 23.31 -6.79
C PRO A 190 -18.85 23.44 -8.32
N PHE A 191 -18.49 24.62 -8.84
CA PHE A 191 -18.41 24.88 -10.27
C PHE A 191 -17.16 24.26 -10.91
N ARG A 192 -16.03 24.28 -10.17
CA ARG A 192 -14.75 23.70 -10.62
C ARG A 192 -14.52 22.29 -10.11
N GLN A 193 -15.42 21.78 -9.26
CA GLN A 193 -15.28 20.49 -8.57
C GLN A 193 -13.95 20.33 -7.79
N ASN A 194 -13.37 21.47 -7.35
CA ASN A 194 -12.16 21.48 -6.56
C ASN A 194 -12.45 20.97 -5.14
N ARG A 195 -11.65 20.01 -4.71
CA ARG A 195 -11.72 19.44 -3.37
C ARG A 195 -10.42 19.69 -2.63
N LEU A 196 -10.52 19.98 -1.35
CA LEU A 196 -9.37 20.20 -0.47
C LEU A 196 -9.40 19.17 0.66
N VAL A 197 -8.26 18.51 0.86
CA VAL A 197 -8.08 17.59 1.98
C VAL A 197 -7.89 18.41 3.26
N ASP A 198 -8.70 18.13 4.27
CA ASP A 198 -8.57 18.68 5.61
C ASP A 198 -7.36 18.06 6.32
N LYS A 199 -6.24 18.79 6.31
CA LYS A 199 -4.97 18.31 6.84
C LYS A 199 -5.01 18.09 8.36
N ASP A 200 -5.67 18.98 9.09
CA ASP A 200 -5.77 18.89 10.56
C ASP A 200 -6.54 17.62 10.97
N ARG A 201 -7.60 17.32 10.22
CA ARG A 201 -8.40 16.10 10.45
C ARG A 201 -7.62 14.84 10.07
N VAL A 202 -6.81 14.89 9.02
CA VAL A 202 -5.89 13.79 8.66
C VAL A 202 -4.87 13.58 9.78
N GLU A 203 -4.21 14.62 10.25
CA GLU A 203 -3.21 14.54 11.33
C GLU A 203 -3.79 13.98 12.61
N SER A 204 -5.01 14.41 12.99
CA SER A 204 -5.72 13.89 14.18
C SER A 204 -6.13 12.42 14.05
N PHE A 205 -6.36 11.93 12.82
CA PHE A 205 -6.76 10.53 12.56
C PHE A 205 -5.58 9.56 12.46
N LEU A 206 -4.41 10.01 11.98
CA LEU A 206 -3.24 9.15 11.79
C LEU A 206 -2.81 8.34 13.04
N PRO A 207 -2.81 8.89 14.27
CA PRO A 207 -2.51 8.11 15.47
C PRO A 207 -3.50 6.95 15.69
N LYS A 208 -4.79 7.16 15.43
CA LYS A 208 -5.84 6.14 15.53
C LYS A 208 -5.62 5.03 14.49
N LEU A 209 -5.28 5.44 13.25
CA LEU A 209 -4.96 4.52 12.16
C LEU A 209 -3.68 3.71 12.45
N ASN A 210 -2.66 4.32 13.06
CA ASN A 210 -1.47 3.61 13.50
C ASN A 210 -1.79 2.55 14.56
N SER A 211 -2.57 2.93 15.58
CA SER A 211 -2.98 2.01 16.65
C SER A 211 -3.71 0.79 16.11
N ILE A 212 -4.62 0.96 15.13
CA ILE A 212 -5.35 -0.20 14.55
C ILE A 212 -4.44 -1.09 13.70
N ILE A 213 -3.46 -0.52 12.97
CA ILE A 213 -2.47 -1.29 12.21
C ILE A 213 -1.61 -2.15 13.14
N GLU A 214 -1.17 -1.60 14.27
CA GLU A 214 -0.35 -2.31 15.26
C GLU A 214 -1.13 -3.43 15.97
N LYS A 215 -2.38 -3.15 16.37
CA LYS A 215 -3.23 -4.11 17.07
C LYS A 215 -3.76 -5.24 16.16
N HIS A 216 -3.95 -4.96 14.88
CA HIS A 216 -4.52 -5.87 13.89
C HIS A 216 -3.63 -5.97 12.64
N PRO A 217 -2.43 -6.57 12.75
CA PRO A 217 -1.48 -6.67 11.63
C PRO A 217 -2.00 -7.54 10.47
N ASP A 218 -3.09 -8.28 10.69
CA ASP A 218 -3.80 -9.07 9.68
C ASP A 218 -4.77 -8.24 8.82
N TYR A 219 -5.02 -6.96 9.16
CA TYR A 219 -5.80 -6.05 8.35
C TYR A 219 -5.01 -5.63 7.11
N GLN A 220 -5.64 -5.76 5.94
CA GLN A 220 -4.91 -5.66 4.68
C GLN A 220 -4.75 -4.23 4.15
N TYR A 221 -5.74 -3.37 4.34
CA TYR A 221 -5.78 -2.07 3.68
C TYR A 221 -5.42 -0.84 4.52
N PRO A 222 -5.51 -0.85 5.85
CA PRO A 222 -5.14 0.31 6.66
C PRO A 222 -3.72 0.84 6.39
N PRO A 223 -2.67 0.00 6.21
CA PRO A 223 -1.33 0.49 5.85
C PRO A 223 -1.28 1.23 4.50
N TYR A 224 -2.06 0.79 3.51
CA TYR A 224 -2.18 1.47 2.22
C TYR A 224 -2.80 2.86 2.37
N PHE A 225 -3.90 2.96 3.12
CA PHE A 225 -4.54 4.26 3.35
C PHE A 225 -3.70 5.19 4.21
N LYS A 226 -2.91 4.66 5.17
CA LYS A 226 -1.92 5.46 5.89
C LYS A 226 -0.93 6.11 4.94
N ALA A 227 -0.36 5.37 4.00
CA ALA A 227 0.58 5.91 3.01
C ALA A 227 -0.09 7.00 2.15
N LYS A 228 -1.33 6.79 1.69
CA LYS A 228 -2.08 7.80 0.93
C LYS A 228 -2.37 9.07 1.72
N LEU A 229 -2.70 8.96 3.01
CA LEU A 229 -2.93 10.11 3.88
C LEU A 229 -1.64 10.89 4.13
N LEU A 230 -0.52 10.21 4.34
CA LEU A 230 0.80 10.84 4.48
C LEU A 230 1.20 11.61 3.20
N LEU A 231 0.95 11.02 2.01
CA LEU A 231 1.14 11.71 0.73
C LEU A 231 0.29 12.99 0.64
N ALA A 232 -0.98 12.91 1.04
CA ALA A 232 -1.88 14.07 1.01
C ALA A 232 -1.43 15.20 1.95
N LEU A 233 -0.68 14.88 3.02
CA LEU A 233 -0.05 15.88 3.90
C LEU A 233 1.23 16.48 3.30
N GLY A 234 1.86 15.83 2.31
CA GLY A 234 3.19 16.18 1.80
C GLY A 234 4.32 15.79 2.74
N ASN A 235 4.13 14.74 3.55
CA ASN A 235 5.14 14.25 4.50
C ASN A 235 5.92 13.09 3.89
N ASP A 236 6.90 13.41 3.05
CA ASP A 236 7.59 12.43 2.19
C ASP A 236 8.61 11.55 2.94
N GLU A 237 9.18 12.03 4.05
CA GLU A 237 10.30 11.34 4.73
C GLU A 237 9.96 9.97 5.32
N ASN A 238 8.70 9.74 5.71
CA ASN A 238 8.28 8.52 6.40
C ASN A 238 7.35 7.60 5.61
N ILE A 239 6.90 8.03 4.42
CA ILE A 239 5.89 7.29 3.64
C ILE A 239 6.43 5.94 3.22
N LEU A 240 7.62 5.92 2.61
CA LEU A 240 8.21 4.71 2.07
C LEU A 240 8.47 3.67 3.17
N SER A 241 9.07 4.08 4.28
CA SER A 241 9.36 3.17 5.40
C SER A 241 8.10 2.57 6.01
N ALA A 242 7.03 3.35 6.11
CA ALA A 242 5.73 2.89 6.62
C ALA A 242 5.01 1.93 5.63
N PHE A 243 5.18 2.15 4.32
CA PHE A 243 4.49 1.38 3.29
C PHE A 243 5.23 0.11 2.85
N LEU A 244 6.58 0.11 2.90
CA LEU A 244 7.41 -1.00 2.40
C LEU A 244 7.05 -2.39 2.95
N PRO A 245 6.81 -2.59 4.27
CA PRO A 245 6.45 -3.92 4.79
C PRO A 245 5.18 -4.47 4.15
N PHE A 246 4.17 -3.61 3.99
CA PHE A 246 2.92 -3.95 3.34
C PHE A 246 3.11 -4.19 1.83
N ALA A 247 3.84 -3.31 1.14
CA ALA A 247 4.11 -3.42 -0.28
C ALA A 247 4.83 -4.74 -0.65
N LYS A 248 5.74 -5.22 0.20
CA LYS A 248 6.41 -6.52 0.03
C LYS A 248 5.42 -7.69 0.05
N GLN A 249 4.42 -7.66 0.93
CA GLN A 249 3.39 -8.70 1.01
C GLN A 249 2.45 -8.68 -0.20
N LYS A 250 2.15 -7.49 -0.71
CA LYS A 250 1.19 -7.24 -1.80
C LYS A 250 1.85 -6.90 -3.14
N ARG A 251 3.11 -7.29 -3.33
CA ARG A 251 3.92 -6.96 -4.52
C ARG A 251 3.36 -7.45 -5.86
N ASN A 252 2.38 -8.37 -5.82
CA ASN A 252 1.71 -8.89 -7.01
C ASN A 252 0.41 -8.13 -7.33
N ASP A 253 0.05 -7.11 -6.57
CA ASP A 253 -1.12 -6.27 -6.78
C ASP A 253 -0.69 -4.96 -7.47
N PHE A 254 -1.30 -4.63 -8.61
CA PHE A 254 -0.92 -3.47 -9.44
C PHE A 254 -1.01 -2.14 -8.69
N TRP A 255 -2.04 -1.96 -7.85
CA TRP A 255 -2.29 -0.74 -7.09
C TRP A 255 -1.21 -0.43 -6.04
N VAL A 256 -0.43 -1.44 -5.61
CA VAL A 256 0.75 -1.22 -4.76
C VAL A 256 1.82 -0.47 -5.54
N TRP A 257 2.06 -0.87 -6.77
CA TRP A 257 3.05 -0.23 -7.64
C TRP A 257 2.60 1.12 -8.17
N GLU A 258 1.27 1.31 -8.36
CA GLU A 258 0.69 2.62 -8.63
C GLU A 258 0.97 3.58 -7.47
N LEU A 259 0.74 3.17 -6.22
CA LEU A 259 1.07 3.99 -5.06
C LEU A 259 2.58 4.21 -4.89
N MET A 260 3.41 3.21 -5.18
CA MET A 260 4.87 3.40 -5.22
C MET A 260 5.27 4.46 -6.24
N ALA A 261 4.64 4.48 -7.42
CA ALA A 261 4.88 5.53 -8.41
C ALA A 261 4.45 6.93 -7.93
N GLU A 262 3.38 7.03 -7.14
CA GLU A 262 2.98 8.29 -6.51
C GLU A 262 4.01 8.73 -5.45
N ILE A 263 4.54 7.81 -4.63
CA ILE A 263 5.57 8.09 -3.62
C ILE A 263 6.88 8.60 -4.27
N PHE A 264 7.24 8.06 -5.43
CA PHE A 264 8.44 8.45 -6.16
C PHE A 264 8.14 9.47 -7.29
N SER A 265 7.16 10.36 -7.10
CA SER A 265 6.78 11.36 -8.11
C SER A 265 7.93 12.29 -8.53
N GLU A 266 8.88 12.56 -7.63
CA GLU A 266 10.06 13.37 -7.90
C GLU A 266 11.20 12.59 -8.63
N ASP A 267 11.19 11.26 -8.58
CA ASP A 267 12.15 10.40 -9.31
C ASP A 267 11.47 9.79 -10.54
N ASN A 268 11.55 10.51 -11.65
CA ASN A 268 10.94 10.11 -12.93
C ASN A 268 11.34 8.70 -13.42
N GLU A 269 12.52 8.21 -13.06
CA GLU A 269 12.98 6.88 -13.51
C GLU A 269 12.39 5.76 -12.65
N ILE A 270 12.36 5.95 -11.33
CA ILE A 270 11.74 5.00 -10.41
C ILE A 270 10.23 5.00 -10.61
N GLN A 271 9.61 6.17 -10.71
CA GLN A 271 8.18 6.31 -10.99
C GLN A 271 7.79 5.54 -12.27
N PHE A 272 8.52 5.75 -13.36
CA PHE A 272 8.32 5.06 -14.63
C PHE A 272 8.42 3.53 -14.48
N ALA A 273 9.45 3.06 -13.77
CA ALA A 273 9.65 1.64 -13.51
C ALA A 273 8.50 1.04 -12.69
N CYS A 274 7.97 1.78 -11.71
CA CYS A 274 6.81 1.35 -10.93
C CYS A 274 5.54 1.20 -11.79
N TYR A 275 5.27 2.13 -12.70
CA TYR A 275 4.15 2.00 -13.65
C TYR A 275 4.34 0.80 -14.58
N CYS A 276 5.55 0.58 -15.11
CA CYS A 276 5.85 -0.62 -15.90
C CYS A 276 5.59 -1.90 -15.09
N LYS A 277 6.03 -1.94 -13.84
CA LYS A 277 5.78 -3.10 -12.95
C LYS A 277 4.29 -3.32 -12.71
N ALA A 278 3.53 -2.26 -12.40
CA ALA A 278 2.08 -2.33 -12.21
C ALA A 278 1.38 -2.94 -13.43
N LEU A 279 1.72 -2.44 -14.64
CA LEU A 279 1.14 -2.87 -15.91
C LEU A 279 1.62 -4.25 -16.38
N SER A 280 2.74 -4.76 -15.85
CA SER A 280 3.23 -6.12 -16.12
C SER A 280 2.47 -7.20 -15.37
N LEU A 281 1.71 -6.84 -14.34
CA LEU A 281 0.98 -7.79 -13.50
C LEU A 281 -0.34 -8.22 -14.16
N LYS A 282 -0.72 -9.48 -13.91
CA LYS A 282 -1.98 -10.02 -14.44
C LYS A 282 -3.18 -9.41 -13.70
N THR A 283 -3.78 -8.40 -14.30
CA THR A 283 -4.92 -7.65 -13.76
C THR A 283 -5.99 -7.46 -14.85
N PRO A 284 -7.29 -7.53 -14.52
CA PRO A 284 -8.35 -7.20 -15.48
C PRO A 284 -8.22 -5.76 -15.99
N GLU A 285 -8.46 -5.56 -17.29
CA GLU A 285 -8.20 -4.29 -17.98
C GLU A 285 -9.04 -3.11 -17.45
N ASP A 286 -10.25 -3.40 -16.98
CA ASP A 286 -11.15 -2.40 -16.38
C ASP A 286 -10.56 -1.70 -15.15
N PHE A 287 -9.73 -2.39 -14.37
CA PHE A 287 -9.01 -1.79 -13.24
C PHE A 287 -7.81 -0.94 -13.67
N LEU A 288 -7.26 -1.19 -14.86
CA LEU A 288 -6.04 -0.55 -15.35
C LEU A 288 -6.28 0.74 -16.14
N VAL A 289 -7.52 1.08 -16.45
CA VAL A 289 -7.87 2.20 -17.37
C VAL A 289 -7.24 3.51 -16.96
N LYS A 290 -7.34 3.89 -15.68
CA LYS A 290 -6.75 5.12 -15.14
C LYS A 290 -5.22 5.07 -15.17
N LEU A 291 -4.63 3.97 -14.71
CA LEU A 291 -3.19 3.76 -14.70
C LEU A 291 -2.60 3.84 -16.10
N ARG A 292 -3.22 3.19 -17.10
CA ARG A 292 -2.81 3.25 -18.50
C ARG A 292 -2.87 4.66 -19.07
N GLN A 293 -3.90 5.44 -18.71
CA GLN A 293 -4.02 6.83 -19.15
C GLN A 293 -2.88 7.68 -18.58
N THR A 294 -2.60 7.59 -17.27
CA THR A 294 -1.49 8.29 -16.62
C THR A 294 -0.14 7.88 -17.21
N PHE A 295 0.07 6.60 -17.44
CA PHE A 295 1.31 6.10 -18.04
C PHE A 295 1.48 6.53 -19.50
N ALA A 296 0.39 6.56 -20.29
CA ALA A 296 0.41 7.07 -21.65
C ALA A 296 0.87 8.53 -21.71
N GLU A 297 0.45 9.37 -20.77
CA GLU A 297 0.93 10.75 -20.67
C GLU A 297 2.43 10.83 -20.47
N MET A 298 2.99 10.01 -19.56
CA MET A 298 4.46 9.93 -19.37
C MET A 298 5.20 9.44 -20.63
N LEU A 299 4.62 8.46 -21.32
CA LEU A 299 5.21 7.94 -22.57
C LEU A 299 5.22 9.02 -23.67
N ILE A 300 4.15 9.82 -23.77
CA ILE A 300 4.09 10.97 -24.70
C ILE A 300 5.17 11.98 -24.39
N GLN A 301 5.34 12.37 -23.10
CA GLN A 301 6.38 13.29 -22.65
C GLN A 301 7.78 12.79 -23.01
N LYS A 302 8.00 11.47 -22.89
CA LYS A 302 9.25 10.79 -23.26
C LYS A 302 9.39 10.52 -24.77
N ARG A 303 8.41 10.92 -25.60
CA ARG A 303 8.34 10.67 -27.05
C ARG A 303 8.35 9.17 -27.43
N MET A 304 7.88 8.31 -26.54
CA MET A 304 7.72 6.87 -26.76
C MET A 304 6.32 6.61 -27.39
N TYR A 305 6.15 7.08 -28.62
CA TYR A 305 4.83 7.18 -29.25
C TYR A 305 4.18 5.84 -29.60
N ILE A 306 5.00 4.81 -29.88
CA ILE A 306 4.50 3.45 -30.18
C ILE A 306 3.85 2.86 -28.93
N GLU A 307 4.56 2.94 -27.79
CA GLU A 307 4.09 2.46 -26.52
C GLU A 307 2.90 3.27 -26.03
N ALA A 308 2.96 4.60 -26.16
CA ALA A 308 1.85 5.50 -25.80
C ALA A 308 0.57 5.17 -26.56
N LYS A 309 0.64 4.99 -27.89
CA LYS A 309 -0.50 4.62 -28.72
C LYS A 309 -1.08 3.27 -28.31
N THR A 310 -0.23 2.31 -27.97
CA THR A 310 -0.66 0.98 -27.50
C THR A 310 -1.47 1.08 -26.20
N GLU A 311 -1.03 1.90 -25.22
CA GLU A 311 -1.79 2.13 -23.99
C GLU A 311 -3.12 2.83 -24.24
N ILE A 312 -3.11 3.88 -25.05
CA ILE A 312 -4.32 4.65 -25.39
C ILE A 312 -5.36 3.77 -26.05
N GLN A 313 -4.96 2.91 -26.99
CA GLN A 313 -5.89 2.00 -27.65
C GLN A 313 -6.52 1.01 -26.68
N LYS A 314 -5.77 0.49 -25.70
CA LYS A 314 -6.31 -0.36 -24.63
C LYS A 314 -7.30 0.40 -23.75
N VAL A 315 -7.04 1.66 -23.42
CA VAL A 315 -7.98 2.50 -22.67
C VAL A 315 -9.27 2.70 -23.46
N ILE A 316 -9.20 3.06 -24.75
CA ILE A 316 -10.36 3.27 -25.61
C ILE A 316 -11.18 1.98 -25.71
N SER A 317 -10.54 0.87 -26.07
CA SER A 317 -11.25 -0.42 -26.26
C SER A 317 -11.92 -0.91 -24.98
N THR A 318 -11.29 -0.70 -23.81
CA THR A 318 -11.88 -1.08 -22.53
C THR A 318 -13.09 -0.19 -22.19
N ARG A 319 -12.98 1.12 -22.41
CA ARG A 319 -14.10 2.05 -22.19
C ARG A 319 -15.28 1.77 -23.11
N ASP A 320 -15.03 1.53 -24.38
CA ASP A 320 -16.08 1.19 -25.36
C ASP A 320 -16.81 -0.09 -24.96
N LYS A 321 -16.06 -1.12 -24.55
CA LYS A 321 -16.64 -2.38 -24.08
C LYS A 321 -17.60 -2.21 -22.91
N HIS A 322 -17.34 -1.25 -22.03
CA HIS A 322 -18.14 -0.97 -20.82
C HIS A 322 -19.13 0.19 -20.99
N GLY A 323 -19.19 0.83 -22.17
CA GLY A 323 -20.03 2.00 -22.41
C GLY A 323 -19.59 3.24 -21.62
N TRP A 324 -18.31 3.33 -21.21
CA TRP A 324 -17.77 4.45 -20.46
C TRP A 324 -17.33 5.58 -21.40
N LYS A 325 -17.64 6.81 -21.02
CA LYS A 325 -17.22 7.99 -21.79
C LYS A 325 -15.69 8.07 -21.88
N VAL A 326 -15.18 8.28 -23.10
CA VAL A 326 -13.75 8.54 -23.35
C VAL A 326 -13.43 9.97 -22.91
N PRO A 327 -12.38 10.19 -22.07
CA PRO A 327 -11.97 11.53 -21.66
C PRO A 327 -11.51 12.41 -22.82
N ASN A 328 -11.80 13.72 -22.76
CA ASN A 328 -11.38 14.68 -23.79
C ASN A 328 -9.86 14.66 -24.05
N GLN A 329 -9.06 14.46 -23.03
CA GLN A 329 -7.59 14.35 -23.14
C GLN A 329 -7.18 13.23 -24.12
N ILE A 330 -7.82 12.06 -24.02
CA ILE A 330 -7.54 10.93 -24.92
C ILE A 330 -7.95 11.28 -26.34
N THR A 331 -9.11 11.92 -26.54
CA THR A 331 -9.55 12.39 -27.85
C THR A 331 -8.52 13.35 -28.46
N GLN A 332 -8.05 14.33 -27.68
CA GLN A 332 -6.99 15.24 -28.11
C GLN A 332 -5.71 14.52 -28.53
N TRP A 333 -5.29 13.49 -27.80
CA TRP A 333 -4.11 12.69 -28.17
C TRP A 333 -4.31 11.94 -29.49
N THR A 334 -5.50 11.40 -29.75
CA THR A 334 -5.79 10.66 -30.98
C THR A 334 -5.79 11.53 -32.23
N GLU A 335 -5.98 12.85 -32.09
CA GLU A 335 -5.93 13.83 -33.17
C GLU A 335 -4.51 14.25 -33.55
N GLN A 336 -3.50 13.99 -32.70
CA GLN A 336 -2.11 14.36 -32.91
C GLN A 336 -1.47 13.58 -34.08
N GLU A 337 -0.52 14.20 -34.77
CA GLU A 337 0.17 13.59 -35.90
C GLU A 337 0.96 12.33 -35.50
N TRP A 338 1.63 12.37 -34.33
CA TRP A 338 2.35 11.21 -33.82
C TRP A 338 1.44 9.99 -33.59
N PHE A 339 0.20 10.22 -33.16
CA PHE A 339 -0.75 9.11 -32.95
C PHE A 339 -1.22 8.51 -34.27
N LYS A 340 -1.39 9.32 -35.31
CA LYS A 340 -1.78 8.84 -36.65
C LYS A 340 -0.67 8.02 -37.30
N THR A 341 0.58 8.44 -37.13
CA THR A 341 1.75 7.83 -37.78
C THR A 341 2.37 6.67 -37.00
N ALA A 342 2.32 6.65 -35.69
CA ALA A 342 2.85 5.55 -34.86
C ALA A 342 2.10 4.24 -35.16
N ILE A 343 2.81 3.11 -35.09
CA ILE A 343 2.25 1.77 -35.24
C ILE A 343 2.14 1.13 -33.86
N ALA A 344 0.92 0.98 -33.36
CA ALA A 344 0.70 0.33 -32.08
C ALA A 344 1.07 -1.16 -32.11
N LYS A 345 1.52 -1.67 -30.96
CA LYS A 345 1.75 -3.11 -30.72
C LYS A 345 0.46 -3.75 -30.15
N SER A 346 0.43 -5.07 -30.13
CA SER A 346 -0.64 -5.80 -29.42
C SER A 346 -0.65 -5.52 -27.92
N ASP A 347 0.52 -5.38 -27.35
CA ASP A 347 0.75 -5.02 -25.94
C ASP A 347 2.19 -4.47 -25.73
N ASN A 348 2.44 -3.99 -24.51
CA ASN A 348 3.74 -3.48 -24.09
C ASN A 348 4.45 -4.40 -23.07
N LEU A 349 4.09 -5.69 -22.97
CA LEU A 349 4.63 -6.59 -21.93
C LEU A 349 6.14 -6.74 -22.01
N ILE A 350 6.71 -6.88 -23.20
CA ILE A 350 8.17 -6.95 -23.40
C ILE A 350 8.83 -5.64 -22.95
N PHE A 351 8.23 -4.52 -23.33
CA PHE A 351 8.72 -3.19 -22.92
C PHE A 351 8.69 -3.03 -21.39
N TYR A 352 7.60 -3.37 -20.72
CA TYR A 352 7.53 -3.29 -19.26
C TYR A 352 8.59 -4.15 -18.57
N SER A 353 8.85 -5.37 -19.09
CA SER A 353 9.80 -6.31 -18.49
C SER A 353 11.20 -5.73 -18.30
N SER A 354 11.60 -4.82 -19.18
CA SER A 354 12.90 -4.13 -19.12
C SER A 354 13.05 -3.23 -17.88
N PHE A 355 11.94 -2.83 -17.26
CA PHE A 355 11.93 -1.91 -16.11
C PHE A 355 11.53 -2.56 -14.79
N VAL A 356 10.94 -3.78 -14.83
CA VAL A 356 10.43 -4.48 -13.64
C VAL A 356 11.51 -4.62 -12.56
N LYS A 357 12.71 -4.99 -12.93
CA LYS A 357 13.83 -5.19 -11.99
C LYS A 357 14.16 -3.90 -11.23
N LYS A 358 14.19 -2.76 -11.94
CA LYS A 358 14.47 -1.45 -11.33
C LYS A 358 13.41 -1.08 -10.29
N ALA A 359 12.13 -1.35 -10.56
CA ALA A 359 11.05 -1.14 -9.58
C ALA A 359 11.22 -2.03 -8.35
N GLU A 360 11.51 -3.32 -8.52
CA GLU A 360 11.68 -4.27 -7.43
C GLU A 360 12.87 -3.97 -6.51
N GLU A 361 13.88 -3.28 -7.01
CA GLU A 361 15.04 -2.83 -6.22
C GLU A 361 14.65 -1.92 -5.05
N ILE A 362 13.52 -1.22 -5.14
CA ILE A 362 12.98 -0.39 -4.04
C ILE A 362 12.81 -1.21 -2.76
N PHE A 363 12.38 -2.46 -2.87
CA PHE A 363 12.16 -3.33 -1.72
C PHE A 363 13.43 -3.68 -0.95
N PHE A 364 14.59 -3.43 -1.54
CA PHE A 364 15.90 -3.79 -1.01
C PHE A 364 16.71 -2.56 -0.58
N GLN A 365 16.20 -1.34 -0.72
CA GLN A 365 16.93 -0.11 -0.40
C GLN A 365 17.43 -0.05 1.06
N ALA A 366 16.66 -0.61 1.99
CA ALA A 366 17.06 -0.69 3.40
C ALA A 366 18.18 -1.72 3.68
N ILE A 367 18.53 -2.58 2.70
CA ILE A 367 19.60 -3.57 2.83
C ILE A 367 20.87 -2.93 2.29
N PRO A 368 21.94 -2.80 3.11
CA PRO A 368 23.16 -2.13 2.68
C PRO A 368 23.81 -2.81 1.47
N GLU A 369 24.32 -2.02 0.55
CA GLU A 369 25.20 -2.51 -0.51
C GLU A 369 26.59 -2.79 0.07
N GLU A 370 27.15 -3.91 -0.32
CA GLU A 370 28.51 -4.30 0.04
C GLU A 370 29.38 -4.38 -1.22
N LEU A 371 30.58 -3.83 -1.15
CA LEU A 371 31.57 -3.99 -2.19
C LEU A 371 32.24 -5.35 -2.04
N VAL A 372 32.34 -6.08 -3.14
CA VAL A 372 33.03 -7.37 -3.23
C VAL A 372 33.85 -7.42 -4.54
N VAL A 373 34.97 -8.14 -4.53
CA VAL A 373 35.73 -8.39 -5.75
C VAL A 373 35.48 -9.82 -6.24
N VAL A 374 35.39 -9.98 -7.55
CA VAL A 374 35.23 -11.28 -8.19
C VAL A 374 36.57 -12.02 -8.18
N GLU A 375 36.65 -13.16 -7.50
CA GLU A 375 37.84 -14.02 -7.40
C GLU A 375 37.92 -15.07 -8.50
N PHE A 376 36.76 -15.65 -8.88
CA PHE A 376 36.66 -16.68 -9.88
C PHE A 376 35.27 -16.67 -10.53
N VAL A 377 35.20 -17.04 -11.81
CA VAL A 377 33.93 -17.15 -12.55
C VAL A 377 33.81 -18.52 -13.18
N ASN A 378 32.65 -19.16 -12.98
CA ASN A 378 32.24 -20.38 -13.66
C ASN A 378 31.06 -20.07 -14.57
N GLU A 379 31.35 -19.78 -15.83
CA GLU A 379 30.36 -19.38 -16.84
C GLU A 379 29.29 -20.47 -17.07
N ASN A 380 29.70 -21.74 -17.13
CA ASN A 380 28.78 -22.86 -17.39
C ASN A 380 27.68 -23.00 -16.33
N LYS A 381 27.94 -22.58 -15.10
CA LYS A 381 26.99 -22.66 -13.98
C LYS A 381 26.41 -21.29 -13.60
N SER A 382 26.83 -20.20 -14.27
CA SER A 382 26.54 -18.82 -13.91
C SER A 382 26.85 -18.52 -12.44
N MET A 383 27.98 -19.07 -11.95
CA MET A 383 28.44 -18.93 -10.56
C MET A 383 29.73 -18.11 -10.53
N LEU A 384 29.86 -17.25 -9.55
CA LEU A 384 31.11 -16.57 -9.26
C LEU A 384 31.50 -16.70 -7.79
N ASN A 385 32.82 -16.74 -7.53
CA ASN A 385 33.36 -16.60 -6.20
C ASN A 385 33.69 -15.12 -5.96
N PHE A 386 33.43 -14.65 -4.75
CA PHE A 386 33.71 -13.29 -4.33
C PHE A 386 34.48 -13.22 -3.03
N VAL A 387 35.24 -12.15 -2.86
CA VAL A 387 35.91 -11.80 -1.61
C VAL A 387 35.60 -10.36 -1.26
N LYS A 388 35.17 -10.12 -0.02
CA LYS A 388 35.15 -8.79 0.59
C LYS A 388 36.35 -8.61 1.52
N ASN A 389 36.60 -9.60 2.37
CA ASN A 389 37.72 -9.73 3.29
C ASN A 389 37.86 -11.18 3.76
N LYS A 390 38.78 -11.46 4.68
CA LYS A 390 39.02 -12.83 5.21
C LYS A 390 37.81 -13.42 5.97
N GLN A 391 36.90 -12.59 6.48
CA GLN A 391 35.69 -13.01 7.21
C GLN A 391 34.48 -13.15 6.30
N LYS A 392 34.41 -12.41 5.20
CA LYS A 392 33.29 -12.42 4.27
C LYS A 392 33.74 -12.70 2.85
N PHE A 393 33.53 -13.92 2.44
CA PHE A 393 33.84 -14.48 1.12
C PHE A 393 32.90 -15.66 0.83
N GLY A 394 32.84 -16.11 -0.41
CA GLY A 394 32.00 -17.21 -0.81
C GLY A 394 31.69 -17.20 -2.30
N PHE A 395 30.52 -17.69 -2.65
CA PHE A 395 30.06 -17.74 -4.03
C PHE A 395 28.56 -17.52 -4.13
N PHE A 396 28.12 -17.02 -5.30
CA PHE A 396 26.70 -16.84 -5.60
C PHE A 396 26.41 -17.05 -7.10
N ASN A 397 25.13 -17.29 -7.41
CA ASN A 397 24.65 -17.33 -8.78
C ASN A 397 24.41 -15.91 -9.29
N TYR A 398 25.07 -15.54 -10.39
CA TYR A 398 24.96 -14.19 -10.97
C TYR A 398 23.95 -14.08 -12.11
N SER A 399 23.32 -15.19 -12.51
CA SER A 399 22.30 -15.19 -13.58
C SER A 399 21.18 -14.20 -13.29
N GLY A 400 20.80 -13.42 -14.28
CA GLY A 400 19.80 -12.38 -14.14
C GLY A 400 20.23 -11.11 -13.38
N HIS A 401 21.48 -11.05 -12.90
CA HIS A 401 22.07 -9.87 -12.24
C HIS A 401 23.21 -9.24 -13.01
N LEU A 402 24.11 -10.05 -13.57
CA LEU A 402 25.29 -9.62 -14.32
C LEU A 402 25.32 -10.34 -15.66
N THR A 403 25.93 -9.71 -16.67
CA THR A 403 26.00 -10.29 -18.02
C THR A 403 27.25 -11.15 -18.19
N LEU A 404 28.42 -10.60 -17.99
CA LEU A 404 29.72 -11.28 -18.17
C LEU A 404 30.74 -10.79 -17.13
N PRO A 405 30.58 -11.13 -15.84
CA PRO A 405 31.52 -10.70 -14.82
C PRO A 405 32.88 -11.30 -15.06
N GLN A 406 33.95 -10.52 -14.81
CA GLN A 406 35.34 -10.93 -14.98
C GLN A 406 36.05 -10.97 -13.62
N ILE A 407 37.13 -11.78 -13.55
CA ILE A 407 37.98 -11.82 -12.35
C ILE A 407 38.58 -10.45 -12.14
N GLY A 408 38.49 -9.92 -10.94
CA GLY A 408 38.94 -8.58 -10.58
C GLY A 408 37.88 -7.48 -10.66
N ASP A 409 36.67 -7.77 -11.20
CA ASP A 409 35.57 -6.82 -11.18
C ASP A 409 35.14 -6.51 -9.75
N ILE A 410 34.88 -5.24 -9.49
CA ILE A 410 34.31 -4.80 -8.23
C ILE A 410 32.80 -4.69 -8.40
N LEU A 411 32.06 -5.39 -7.53
CA LEU A 411 30.62 -5.43 -7.57
C LEU A 411 30.02 -4.78 -6.32
N LYS A 412 28.91 -4.06 -6.51
CA LYS A 412 27.98 -3.69 -5.43
C LYS A 412 26.93 -4.77 -5.29
N VAL A 413 26.87 -5.45 -4.15
CA VAL A 413 25.98 -6.59 -3.91
C VAL A 413 25.13 -6.36 -2.67
N ARG A 414 23.83 -6.65 -2.75
CA ARG A 414 22.96 -6.81 -1.57
C ARG A 414 22.71 -8.28 -1.34
N PHE A 415 23.13 -8.76 -0.18
CA PHE A 415 22.94 -10.17 0.22
C PHE A 415 21.59 -10.38 0.89
N ASN A 416 20.99 -11.55 0.67
CA ASN A 416 19.75 -11.97 1.33
C ASN A 416 20.09 -12.82 2.58
N GLY A 417 20.42 -12.13 3.67
CA GLY A 417 20.79 -12.77 4.92
C GLY A 417 22.22 -13.34 4.94
N ALA A 418 22.52 -14.20 5.91
CA ALA A 418 23.80 -14.85 6.05
C ALA A 418 23.99 -15.96 5.01
N GLY A 419 25.23 -16.18 4.58
CA GLY A 419 25.58 -17.30 3.71
C GLY A 419 25.52 -18.64 4.45
N GLN A 420 25.30 -19.74 3.72
CA GLN A 420 25.34 -21.10 4.21
C GLN A 420 26.32 -21.92 3.37
N ASP A 421 27.28 -22.59 4.02
CA ASP A 421 28.32 -23.41 3.36
C ASP A 421 29.07 -22.68 2.24
N GLY A 422 29.29 -21.36 2.44
CA GLY A 422 29.93 -20.49 1.45
C GLY A 422 29.02 -20.00 0.32
N PHE A 423 27.78 -20.53 0.21
CA PHE A 423 26.80 -20.02 -0.76
C PHE A 423 26.03 -18.85 -0.18
N HIS A 424 25.94 -17.77 -0.94
CA HIS A 424 25.19 -16.57 -0.59
C HIS A 424 24.07 -16.34 -1.59
N LYS A 425 22.84 -16.15 -1.09
CA LYS A 425 21.76 -15.62 -1.90
C LYS A 425 21.93 -14.11 -2.04
N ILE A 426 21.75 -13.61 -3.24
CA ILE A 426 21.81 -12.16 -3.52
C ILE A 426 20.45 -11.64 -3.90
N LEU A 427 20.20 -10.36 -3.61
CA LEU A 427 19.03 -9.59 -4.01
C LEU A 427 19.34 -8.75 -5.24
N THR A 428 20.51 -8.09 -5.23
CA THR A 428 21.02 -7.31 -6.35
C THR A 428 22.51 -7.49 -6.47
N ALA A 429 23.03 -7.43 -7.70
CA ALA A 429 24.46 -7.29 -7.99
C ALA A 429 24.60 -6.35 -9.20
N LYS A 430 25.52 -5.38 -9.10
CA LYS A 430 25.82 -4.41 -10.14
C LYS A 430 27.34 -4.23 -10.25
N GLU A 431 27.83 -4.12 -11.46
CA GLU A 431 29.21 -3.69 -11.70
C GLU A 431 29.39 -2.25 -11.21
N THR A 432 30.56 -1.94 -10.72
CA THR A 432 30.93 -0.58 -10.31
C THR A 432 32.32 -0.22 -10.84
N ASP A 433 32.72 1.00 -10.59
CA ASP A 433 34.01 1.49 -11.05
C ASP A 433 35.16 0.64 -10.48
N SER A 434 35.98 0.09 -11.38
CA SER A 434 37.15 -0.73 -11.06
C SER A 434 38.26 0.06 -10.36
N SER A 435 38.17 1.39 -10.30
CA SER A 435 39.12 2.27 -9.59
C SER A 435 38.89 2.31 -8.07
N LEU A 436 37.77 1.76 -7.56
CA LEU A 436 37.51 1.73 -6.13
C LEU A 436 38.53 0.88 -5.38
N THR A 437 39.01 1.42 -4.27
CA THR A 437 39.97 0.72 -3.40
C THR A 437 39.22 -0.17 -2.39
N MET A 438 39.72 -1.38 -2.20
CA MET A 438 39.18 -2.37 -1.24
C MET A 438 40.33 -3.09 -0.54
N ASP A 439 40.14 -3.52 0.71
CA ASP A 439 41.12 -4.33 1.45
C ASP A 439 41.45 -5.67 0.78
N ALA A 440 40.60 -6.14 -0.11
CA ALA A 440 40.78 -7.37 -0.87
C ALA A 440 41.50 -7.16 -2.20
N ILE A 441 41.95 -5.95 -2.50
CA ILE A 441 42.69 -5.60 -3.72
C ILE A 441 43.93 -4.78 -3.33
N LYS A 442 45.07 -5.12 -3.92
CA LYS A 442 46.28 -4.27 -3.78
C LYS A 442 47.02 -4.13 -5.11
N ASP A 443 47.55 -2.95 -5.34
CA ASP A 443 48.52 -2.75 -6.42
C ASP A 443 49.90 -3.19 -5.92
N PHE A 444 50.71 -3.65 -6.85
CA PHE A 444 52.08 -4.10 -6.55
C PHE A 444 53.09 -3.66 -7.64
N GLU A 445 54.33 -3.54 -7.25
CA GLU A 445 55.49 -3.41 -8.12
C GLU A 445 56.63 -4.20 -7.52
N GLY A 446 57.32 -5.03 -8.32
CA GLY A 446 58.41 -5.87 -7.83
C GLY A 446 59.00 -6.79 -8.89
N ASN A 447 60.01 -7.57 -8.52
CA ASN A 447 60.67 -8.48 -9.39
C ASN A 447 60.05 -9.88 -9.40
N LEU A 448 59.70 -10.40 -10.58
CA LEU A 448 59.10 -11.69 -10.74
C LEU A 448 60.12 -12.83 -10.49
N LYS A 449 59.83 -13.74 -9.58
CA LYS A 449 60.57 -15.00 -9.38
C LYS A 449 59.77 -16.14 -9.98
N VAL A 450 60.26 -16.80 -11.04
CA VAL A 450 59.62 -17.95 -11.69
C VAL A 450 60.17 -19.24 -11.11
N ILE A 451 59.29 -20.19 -10.79
CA ILE A 451 59.62 -21.50 -10.26
C ILE A 451 59.43 -22.55 -11.34
N SER A 452 60.60 -23.15 -11.79
CA SER A 452 60.60 -24.26 -12.72
C SER A 452 60.52 -25.58 -12.00
N PRO A 453 59.94 -26.67 -12.58
CA PRO A 453 59.34 -26.73 -13.93
C PRO A 453 57.88 -26.32 -14.03
N GLN A 454 57.19 -25.94 -12.92
CA GLN A 454 55.77 -25.70 -12.88
C GLN A 454 55.34 -24.35 -13.53
N ASN A 455 56.28 -23.48 -13.90
CA ASN A 455 56.06 -22.21 -14.58
C ASN A 455 55.10 -21.21 -13.89
N PHE A 456 54.94 -21.30 -12.56
CA PHE A 456 54.29 -20.27 -11.74
C PHE A 456 55.34 -19.35 -11.13
N GLY A 457 54.94 -18.24 -10.60
CA GLY A 457 55.89 -17.29 -10.01
C GLY A 457 55.38 -16.61 -8.76
N PHE A 458 56.26 -15.80 -8.16
CA PHE A 458 55.94 -14.94 -7.05
C PHE A 458 56.59 -13.54 -7.26
N ILE A 459 55.87 -12.54 -6.80
CA ILE A 459 56.32 -11.19 -6.60
C ILE A 459 56.12 -10.90 -5.13
N ASP A 460 57.17 -10.97 -4.32
CA ASP A 460 57.12 -11.01 -2.86
C ASP A 460 56.17 -12.10 -2.36
N ASP A 461 55.02 -11.73 -1.75
CA ASP A 461 53.97 -12.62 -1.26
C ASP A 461 52.84 -12.90 -2.27
N ILE A 462 52.94 -12.33 -3.49
CA ILE A 462 51.90 -12.39 -4.51
C ILE A 462 52.16 -13.54 -5.48
N PHE A 463 51.21 -14.46 -5.55
CA PHE A 463 51.26 -15.60 -6.47
C PHE A 463 50.90 -15.17 -7.90
N VAL A 464 51.72 -15.58 -8.86
CA VAL A 464 51.52 -15.37 -10.29
C VAL A 464 51.25 -16.70 -10.97
N GLU A 465 50.05 -16.84 -11.55
CA GLU A 465 49.66 -18.05 -12.25
C GLU A 465 50.46 -18.30 -13.53
N PRO A 466 50.67 -19.59 -13.91
CA PRO A 466 51.37 -19.94 -15.17
C PRO A 466 50.77 -19.26 -16.38
N ASN A 467 49.45 -19.19 -16.47
CA ASN A 467 48.73 -18.57 -17.58
C ASN A 467 49.08 -17.07 -17.75
N ILE A 468 49.23 -16.36 -16.62
CA ILE A 468 49.56 -14.93 -16.64
C ILE A 468 50.99 -14.76 -17.12
N ILE A 469 51.92 -15.60 -16.65
CA ILE A 469 53.34 -15.59 -17.10
C ILE A 469 53.41 -15.86 -18.59
N GLN A 470 52.76 -16.89 -19.09
CA GLN A 470 52.77 -17.28 -20.50
C GLN A 470 52.09 -16.24 -21.39
N LYS A 471 50.91 -15.76 -21.03
CA LYS A 471 50.13 -14.76 -21.79
C LYS A 471 50.95 -13.46 -22.01
N ASN A 472 51.65 -13.02 -20.96
CA ASN A 472 52.43 -11.78 -20.99
C ASN A 472 53.92 -12.00 -21.32
N LYS A 473 54.32 -13.25 -21.67
CA LYS A 473 55.71 -13.63 -22.02
C LYS A 473 56.74 -13.18 -20.99
N LEU A 474 56.42 -13.34 -19.70
CA LEU A 474 57.25 -12.88 -18.60
C LEU A 474 58.38 -13.88 -18.31
N THR A 475 59.53 -13.35 -17.87
CA THR A 475 60.70 -14.13 -17.47
C THR A 475 61.13 -13.79 -16.06
N GLY A 476 61.79 -14.75 -15.39
CA GLY A 476 62.34 -14.50 -14.05
C GLY A 476 63.32 -13.32 -14.02
N GLY A 477 63.25 -12.51 -12.95
CA GLY A 477 64.06 -11.33 -12.73
C GLY A 477 63.46 -10.04 -13.33
N GLN A 478 62.42 -10.11 -14.13
CA GLN A 478 61.79 -8.88 -14.68
C GLN A 478 61.07 -8.10 -13.59
N SER A 479 61.28 -6.77 -13.63
CA SER A 479 60.44 -5.85 -12.83
C SER A 479 59.08 -5.70 -13.49
N VAL A 480 58.03 -5.85 -12.71
CA VAL A 480 56.64 -5.83 -13.16
C VAL A 480 55.76 -5.08 -12.14
N LYS A 481 54.70 -4.49 -12.62
CA LYS A 481 53.67 -3.87 -11.79
C LYS A 481 52.29 -4.42 -12.17
N GLY A 482 51.36 -4.38 -11.23
CA GLY A 482 50.04 -4.90 -11.50
C GLY A 482 49.11 -4.82 -10.30
N ARG A 483 48.08 -5.60 -10.38
CA ARG A 483 47.02 -5.68 -9.35
C ARG A 483 46.84 -7.11 -8.89
N ALA A 484 46.66 -7.29 -7.57
CA ALA A 484 46.43 -8.58 -6.96
C ALA A 484 45.15 -8.53 -6.09
N ILE A 485 44.49 -9.67 -5.99
CA ILE A 485 43.35 -9.87 -5.12
C ILE A 485 43.66 -10.86 -4.00
N LEU A 486 43.00 -10.67 -2.88
CA LEU A 486 42.99 -11.63 -1.79
C LEU A 486 42.25 -12.91 -2.23
N SER A 487 42.87 -14.06 -2.08
CA SER A 487 42.32 -15.36 -2.52
C SER A 487 42.54 -16.43 -1.46
N PHE A 488 41.59 -17.33 -1.30
CA PHE A 488 41.68 -18.45 -0.35
C PHE A 488 42.15 -19.73 -1.03
N ASN A 489 43.34 -20.16 -0.69
CA ASN A 489 43.88 -21.42 -1.19
C ASN A 489 43.33 -22.61 -0.39
N LYS A 490 42.33 -23.29 -0.97
CA LYS A 490 41.67 -24.46 -0.35
C LYS A 490 42.62 -25.63 -0.06
N LYS A 491 43.68 -25.83 -0.85
CA LYS A 491 44.61 -26.95 -0.66
C LYS A 491 45.54 -26.72 0.55
N LYS A 492 45.93 -25.46 0.77
CA LYS A 492 46.80 -25.09 1.89
C LYS A 492 46.04 -24.56 3.12
N ASN A 493 44.75 -24.33 2.97
CA ASN A 493 43.87 -23.72 3.98
C ASN A 493 44.39 -22.37 4.48
N GLU A 494 44.90 -21.56 3.56
CA GLU A 494 45.47 -20.23 3.87
C GLU A 494 45.07 -19.16 2.89
N TRP A 495 45.07 -17.91 3.40
CA TRP A 495 44.86 -16.73 2.59
C TRP A 495 46.20 -16.28 1.95
N GLY A 496 46.13 -15.88 0.68
CA GLY A 496 47.27 -15.32 -0.04
C GLY A 496 46.81 -14.27 -1.06
N TRP A 497 47.76 -13.64 -1.69
CA TRP A 497 47.53 -12.70 -2.77
C TRP A 497 47.72 -13.42 -4.12
N LYS A 498 46.84 -13.15 -5.07
CA LYS A 498 46.86 -13.72 -6.40
C LYS A 498 46.83 -12.59 -7.43
N THR A 499 47.71 -12.58 -8.38
CA THR A 499 47.75 -11.62 -9.47
C THR A 499 46.53 -11.76 -10.39
N ILE A 500 45.91 -10.65 -10.73
CA ILE A 500 44.81 -10.56 -11.72
C ILE A 500 45.26 -9.76 -12.98
N GLU A 501 46.09 -8.76 -12.80
CA GLU A 501 46.64 -7.95 -13.88
C GLU A 501 48.12 -7.73 -13.64
N ILE A 502 48.91 -7.80 -14.72
CA ILE A 502 50.36 -7.55 -14.70
C ILE A 502 50.78 -6.78 -15.95
N LYS A 503 51.65 -5.80 -15.78
CA LYS A 503 52.20 -4.97 -16.86
C LYS A 503 53.72 -4.80 -16.66
N LEU A 504 54.46 -4.76 -17.74
CA LEU A 504 55.84 -4.31 -17.69
C LEU A 504 55.86 -2.79 -17.41
N PRO A 505 56.79 -2.30 -16.59
CA PRO A 505 56.95 -0.86 -16.39
C PRO A 505 57.21 -0.18 -17.74
N THR A 506 56.43 0.84 -18.02
CA THR A 506 56.68 1.69 -19.19
C THR A 506 57.97 2.51 -18.92
N PHE A 507 59.05 2.22 -19.59
CA PHE A 507 60.21 3.10 -19.57
C PHE A 507 59.80 4.41 -20.22
N VAL A 508 59.62 5.45 -19.42
CA VAL A 508 59.62 6.81 -19.94
C VAL A 508 61.06 7.09 -20.37
N GLN A 509 61.33 7.03 -21.64
CA GLN A 509 62.59 7.58 -22.18
C GLN A 509 62.54 9.09 -21.89
N SER A 510 63.28 9.52 -20.88
CA SER A 510 63.64 10.93 -20.69
C SER A 510 64.52 11.36 -21.90
N LEU A 511 63.91 12.14 -22.78
CA LEU A 511 64.59 12.94 -23.79
C LEU A 511 65.30 14.13 -23.14
#